data_19cecc786c154a91f6c9cfd77a0d51fd
#
_entry.id   19cecc786c154a91f6c9cfd77a0d51fd
#
_cell.length_a   1.000
_cell.length_b   1.000
_cell.length_c   1.000
_cell.angle_alpha   90.00
_cell.angle_beta   90.00
_cell.angle_gamma   90.00
#
_symmetry.space_group_name_H-M   'P 1'
#
loop_
_entity.id
_entity.type
_entity.pdbx_description
1 polymer ?
#
loop_
_entity_poly.entity_id
_entity_poly.type
_entity_poly.pdbx_seq_one_letter_code
_entity_poly.pdbx_strand_id
1 'polypeptide(L)'
;DFVSGGRFILCHGATGPQVIEGFHGVPYENPMARIRDYINVCRMTWKREPVVYEGPTVQVPLPEGQGTGLGKPLKIINHPVRNDIPIFWASLMGLSVTATAQYADGWLPIFFDPEKFHQVWGDELKAGTAKRDANRGQLQISAGGMVAIGDEFVGEKKQQILDMARPNIALYVGGMGARDKNFYNTICQKYGYVDEAIEIQDRYLSGDKTGAAGAVPAEMLEKTNLVGPAGEIKERLAAYKEAGVTHLSVSPVGGDAVSTVEKLREIID
;
A
#
# COMPACT_ATOMS: atom_id res chain seq x y z
N ASP A 1 16.08 10.46 4.79
CA ASP A 1 16.50 11.08 3.55
C ASP A 1 18.02 11.24 3.47
N PHE A 2 18.66 11.77 4.52
CA PHE A 2 20.12 11.97 4.58
C PHE A 2 20.90 10.66 4.33
N VAL A 3 20.60 9.58 5.07
CA VAL A 3 21.29 8.29 4.96
C VAL A 3 21.16 7.68 3.56
N SER A 4 20.03 7.89 2.90
CA SER A 4 19.77 7.35 1.56
C SER A 4 20.30 8.23 0.41
N GLY A 5 20.90 9.39 0.71
CA GLY A 5 21.31 10.36 -0.31
C GLY A 5 20.14 10.89 -1.13
N GLY A 6 19.00 11.17 -0.50
CA GLY A 6 17.82 11.73 -1.15
C GLY A 6 16.86 10.72 -1.80
N ARG A 7 17.01 9.41 -1.55
CA ARG A 7 16.13 8.37 -2.14
C ARG A 7 14.97 7.93 -1.25
N PHE A 8 14.87 8.47 -0.03
CA PHE A 8 13.85 8.06 0.94
C PHE A 8 12.44 8.46 0.48
N ILE A 9 11.49 7.58 0.65
CA ILE A 9 10.05 7.80 0.51
C ILE A 9 9.40 7.47 1.84
N LEU A 10 8.60 8.39 2.39
CA LEU A 10 7.85 8.13 3.60
C LEU A 10 6.52 7.45 3.28
N CYS A 11 6.30 6.25 3.82
CA CYS A 11 5.04 5.55 3.65
C CYS A 11 4.17 5.69 4.91
N HIS A 12 2.91 6.04 4.73
CA HIS A 12 1.90 6.14 5.78
C HIS A 12 0.73 5.19 5.53
N GLY A 13 0.09 4.73 6.61
CA GLY A 13 -1.16 3.97 6.56
C GLY A 13 -1.96 4.19 7.84
N ALA A 14 -3.30 4.17 7.73
CA ALA A 14 -4.18 4.28 8.90
C ALA A 14 -4.21 3.00 9.73
N THR A 15 -3.74 1.89 9.17
CA THR A 15 -3.93 0.54 9.71
C THR A 15 -5.38 0.26 10.13
N GLY A 16 -5.64 -0.62 11.09
CA GLY A 16 -6.99 -0.96 11.57
C GLY A 16 -7.16 -0.69 13.07
N PRO A 17 -8.41 -0.59 13.55
CA PRO A 17 -8.70 -0.33 14.95
C PRO A 17 -8.07 -1.38 15.89
N GLN A 18 -8.04 -2.64 15.49
CA GLN A 18 -7.46 -3.72 16.31
C GLN A 18 -5.97 -3.47 16.62
N VAL A 19 -5.23 -2.91 15.66
CA VAL A 19 -3.80 -2.61 15.83
C VAL A 19 -3.61 -1.32 16.62
N ILE A 20 -4.32 -0.26 16.26
CA ILE A 20 -4.16 1.05 16.93
C ILE A 20 -4.61 0.96 18.39
N GLU A 21 -5.78 0.36 18.64
CA GLU A 21 -6.31 0.25 20.00
C GLU A 21 -5.60 -0.86 20.80
N GLY A 22 -5.25 -1.99 20.14
CA GLY A 22 -4.64 -3.14 20.79
C GLY A 22 -3.14 -2.98 21.09
N PHE A 23 -2.36 -2.39 20.19
CA PHE A 23 -0.91 -2.21 20.38
C PHE A 23 -0.50 -0.83 20.87
N HIS A 24 -1.24 0.22 20.45
CA HIS A 24 -0.85 1.59 20.79
C HIS A 24 -1.69 2.19 21.91
N GLY A 25 -2.81 1.56 22.29
CA GLY A 25 -3.69 2.05 23.36
C GLY A 25 -4.31 3.43 23.05
N VAL A 26 -4.46 3.76 21.79
CA VAL A 26 -5.00 5.05 21.32
C VAL A 26 -6.34 4.80 20.62
N PRO A 27 -7.39 5.60 20.88
CA PRO A 27 -8.67 5.48 20.17
C PRO A 27 -8.51 5.61 18.66
N TYR A 28 -9.18 4.74 17.90
CA TYR A 28 -9.21 4.79 16.44
C TYR A 28 -10.27 5.79 15.96
N GLU A 29 -9.97 7.07 16.18
CA GLU A 29 -10.86 8.16 15.85
C GLU A 29 -10.29 9.04 14.75
N ASN A 30 -11.14 9.45 13.80
CA ASN A 30 -10.79 10.35 12.69
C ASN A 30 -9.46 9.98 11.99
N PRO A 31 -9.22 8.70 11.59
CA PRO A 31 -7.92 8.26 11.08
C PRO A 31 -7.48 9.03 9.85
N MET A 32 -8.41 9.44 8.98
CA MET A 32 -8.09 10.20 7.77
C MET A 32 -7.64 11.63 8.07
N ALA A 33 -8.25 12.28 9.06
CA ALA A 33 -7.81 13.59 9.52
C ALA A 33 -6.43 13.49 10.17
N ARG A 34 -6.21 12.47 10.99
CA ARG A 34 -4.92 12.24 11.66
C ARG A 34 -3.77 12.04 10.67
N ILE A 35 -3.97 11.25 9.60
CA ILE A 35 -2.94 11.08 8.57
C ILE A 35 -2.65 12.41 7.85
N ARG A 36 -3.67 13.21 7.51
CA ARG A 36 -3.46 14.53 6.91
C ARG A 36 -2.67 15.46 7.83
N ASP A 37 -2.99 15.46 9.11
CA ASP A 37 -2.25 16.26 10.10
C ASP A 37 -0.78 15.84 10.14
N TYR A 38 -0.50 14.52 10.21
CA TYR A 38 0.88 14.01 10.16
C TYR A 38 1.62 14.37 8.88
N ILE A 39 0.96 14.25 7.71
CA ILE A 39 1.54 14.66 6.43
C ILE A 39 1.95 16.14 6.47
N ASN A 40 1.08 17.01 6.97
CA ASN A 40 1.35 18.44 7.06
C ASN A 40 2.51 18.73 8.02
N VAL A 41 2.50 18.12 9.22
CA VAL A 41 3.58 18.27 10.20
C VAL A 41 4.91 17.77 9.63
N CYS A 42 4.93 16.64 8.95
CA CYS A 42 6.15 16.12 8.30
C CYS A 42 6.70 17.10 7.26
N ARG A 43 5.84 17.62 6.38
CA ARG A 43 6.25 18.59 5.35
C ARG A 43 6.79 19.89 5.94
N MET A 44 6.18 20.39 7.01
CA MET A 44 6.71 21.56 7.75
C MET A 44 8.05 21.24 8.39
N THR A 45 8.17 20.07 9.02
CA THR A 45 9.40 19.64 9.67
C THR A 45 10.59 19.58 8.69
N TRP A 46 10.39 19.04 7.49
CA TRP A 46 11.47 18.92 6.48
C TRP A 46 11.95 20.26 5.94
N LYS A 47 11.14 21.31 5.96
CA LYS A 47 11.55 22.67 5.60
C LYS A 47 12.48 23.31 6.63
N ARG A 48 12.65 22.66 7.81
CA ARG A 48 13.49 23.15 8.92
C ARG A 48 13.05 24.49 9.47
N GLU A 49 11.77 24.76 9.42
CA GLU A 49 11.15 25.89 10.11
C GLU A 49 10.67 25.48 11.49
N PRO A 50 10.52 26.40 12.47
CA PRO A 50 9.83 26.08 13.71
C PRO A 50 8.41 25.59 13.43
N VAL A 51 8.10 24.37 13.86
CA VAL A 51 6.81 23.75 13.54
C VAL A 51 5.72 24.32 14.44
N VAL A 52 4.73 24.97 13.82
CA VAL A 52 3.48 25.41 14.45
C VAL A 52 2.34 24.89 13.58
N TYR A 53 1.57 23.96 14.13
CA TYR A 53 0.46 23.35 13.41
C TYR A 53 -0.74 23.13 14.32
N GLU A 54 -1.91 23.53 13.87
CA GLU A 54 -3.19 23.31 14.52
C GLU A 54 -4.13 22.60 13.56
N GLY A 55 -4.28 21.30 13.77
CA GLY A 55 -5.16 20.44 12.99
C GLY A 55 -6.26 19.82 13.84
N PRO A 56 -7.24 19.15 13.22
CA PRO A 56 -8.36 18.53 13.92
C PRO A 56 -7.96 17.41 14.88
N THR A 57 -6.79 16.80 14.73
CA THR A 57 -6.33 15.66 15.55
C THR A 57 -4.93 15.83 16.12
N VAL A 58 -4.16 16.77 15.61
CA VAL A 58 -2.77 17.02 16.02
C VAL A 58 -2.57 18.53 16.21
N GLN A 59 -2.02 18.91 17.36
CA GLN A 59 -1.58 20.26 17.61
C GLN A 59 -0.12 20.27 18.08
N VAL A 60 0.70 21.07 17.45
CA VAL A 60 2.14 21.21 17.74
C VAL A 60 2.52 22.69 17.74
N PRO A 61 3.13 23.21 18.83
CA PRO A 61 3.32 22.58 20.13
C PRO A 61 2.02 22.32 20.86
N LEU A 62 2.10 21.62 22.01
CA LEU A 62 0.94 21.45 22.90
C LEU A 62 0.37 22.82 23.27
N PRO A 63 -0.96 22.95 23.39
CA PRO A 63 -1.62 24.17 23.86
C PRO A 63 -1.13 24.59 25.24
N GLU A 64 -1.21 25.90 25.51
CA GLU A 64 -0.92 26.44 26.82
C GLU A 64 -1.81 25.77 27.87
N GLY A 65 -1.22 25.46 29.03
CA GLY A 65 -1.94 24.76 30.12
C GLY A 65 -1.98 23.24 29.99
N GLN A 66 -1.42 22.66 28.93
CA GLN A 66 -1.27 21.21 28.78
C GLN A 66 0.19 20.77 29.03
N GLY A 67 0.34 19.54 29.55
CA GLY A 67 1.64 18.96 29.87
C GLY A 67 2.42 19.77 30.92
N THR A 68 3.70 19.95 30.72
CA THR A 68 4.61 20.69 31.65
C THR A 68 4.57 22.21 31.43
N GLY A 69 3.92 22.72 30.40
CA GLY A 69 3.95 24.10 29.97
C GLY A 69 5.25 24.55 29.31
N LEU A 70 6.18 23.64 29.02
CA LEU A 70 7.47 23.94 28.40
C LEU A 70 7.46 23.76 26.86
N GLY A 71 6.33 23.42 26.29
CA GLY A 71 6.15 23.23 24.85
C GLY A 71 6.41 24.52 24.08
N LYS A 72 7.30 24.48 23.09
CA LYS A 72 7.58 25.60 22.18
C LYS A 72 7.82 25.08 20.76
N PRO A 73 7.62 25.92 19.74
CA PRO A 73 7.96 25.55 18.37
C PRO A 73 9.44 25.14 18.24
N LEU A 74 9.67 23.94 17.71
CA LEU A 74 11.01 23.40 17.49
C LEU A 74 11.21 23.14 16.00
N LYS A 75 12.46 23.10 15.58
CA LYS A 75 12.88 22.65 14.25
C LYS A 75 13.89 21.49 14.39
N ILE A 76 13.94 20.62 13.40
CA ILE A 76 14.90 19.51 13.39
C ILE A 76 16.35 20.05 13.24
N ILE A 77 17.30 19.38 13.89
CA ILE A 77 18.73 19.67 13.80
C ILE A 77 19.28 19.13 12.46
N ASN A 78 18.81 17.98 12.04
CA ASN A 78 19.25 17.29 10.82
C ASN A 78 18.94 18.13 9.58
N HIS A 79 19.77 17.93 8.54
CA HIS A 79 19.58 18.55 7.24
C HIS A 79 19.14 17.48 6.23
N PRO A 80 17.84 17.38 5.90
CA PRO A 80 17.39 16.52 4.81
C PRO A 80 18.05 16.95 3.49
N VAL A 81 18.29 16.00 2.60
CA VAL A 81 18.79 16.30 1.24
C VAL A 81 17.71 17.03 0.43
N ARG A 82 16.44 16.67 0.68
CA ARG A 82 15.27 17.31 0.07
C ARG A 82 14.39 17.93 1.15
N ASN A 83 13.84 19.08 0.89
CA ASN A 83 12.88 19.77 1.76
C ASN A 83 11.42 19.36 1.49
N ASP A 84 11.19 18.55 0.46
CA ASP A 84 9.91 17.92 0.12
C ASP A 84 10.16 16.45 -0.20
N ILE A 85 10.07 15.62 0.83
CA ILE A 85 10.23 14.15 0.72
C ILE A 85 8.90 13.56 0.27
N PRO A 86 8.87 12.71 -0.78
CA PRO A 86 7.62 12.10 -1.22
C PRO A 86 6.95 11.29 -0.11
N ILE A 87 5.63 11.43 0.01
CA ILE A 87 4.79 10.70 0.94
C ILE A 87 3.85 9.78 0.17
N PHE A 88 4.00 8.47 0.37
CA PHE A 88 3.11 7.47 -0.18
C PHE A 88 2.12 7.01 0.89
N TRP A 89 0.88 6.84 0.51
CA TRP A 89 -0.19 6.46 1.43
C TRP A 89 -0.77 5.09 1.06
N ALA A 90 -0.69 4.15 2.02
CA ALA A 90 -1.35 2.87 1.92
C ALA A 90 -2.83 3.03 2.29
N SER A 91 -3.70 2.88 1.32
CA SER A 91 -5.15 3.00 1.51
C SER A 91 -5.89 1.95 0.69
N LEU A 92 -7.03 1.49 1.22
CA LEU A 92 -7.71 0.31 0.71
C LEU A 92 -8.98 0.64 -0.06
N MET A 93 -9.83 1.57 0.41
CA MET A 93 -11.15 1.81 -0.20
C MET A 93 -11.74 3.17 0.16
N GLY A 94 -12.71 3.58 -0.66
CA GLY A 94 -13.60 4.71 -0.40
C GLY A 94 -12.86 6.03 -0.16
N LEU A 95 -13.27 6.76 0.85
CA LEU A 95 -12.70 8.07 1.16
C LEU A 95 -11.20 8.06 1.41
N SER A 96 -10.62 6.93 1.84
CA SER A 96 -9.18 6.84 2.06
C SER A 96 -8.40 6.88 0.75
N VAL A 97 -8.89 6.21 -0.30
CA VAL A 97 -8.28 6.25 -1.65
C VAL A 97 -8.48 7.62 -2.30
N THR A 98 -9.67 8.21 -2.16
CA THR A 98 -9.93 9.59 -2.60
C THR A 98 -8.97 10.58 -1.95
N ALA A 99 -8.78 10.48 -0.62
CA ALA A 99 -7.85 11.34 0.10
C ALA A 99 -6.39 11.10 -0.31
N THR A 100 -6.00 9.85 -0.55
CA THR A 100 -4.67 9.51 -1.07
C THR A 100 -4.42 10.19 -2.42
N ALA A 101 -5.34 10.04 -3.36
CA ALA A 101 -5.22 10.67 -4.67
C ALA A 101 -5.18 12.21 -4.60
N GLN A 102 -5.85 12.81 -3.63
CA GLN A 102 -5.85 14.26 -3.43
C GLN A 102 -4.58 14.78 -2.74
N TYR A 103 -4.09 14.11 -1.68
CA TYR A 103 -3.10 14.69 -0.76
C TYR A 103 -1.72 14.04 -0.79
N ALA A 104 -1.61 12.74 -1.14
CA ALA A 104 -0.34 12.02 -1.14
C ALA A 104 0.44 12.25 -2.44
N ASP A 105 1.74 11.99 -2.42
CA ASP A 105 2.56 11.97 -3.63
C ASP A 105 2.45 10.63 -4.35
N GLY A 106 2.21 9.55 -3.59
CA GLY A 106 1.98 8.23 -4.15
C GLY A 106 0.97 7.38 -3.36
N TRP A 107 0.53 6.32 -3.99
CA TRP A 107 -0.42 5.34 -3.47
C TRP A 107 0.19 3.95 -3.44
N LEU A 108 -0.08 3.22 -2.35
CA LEU A 108 0.33 1.83 -2.14
C LEU A 108 -0.94 0.97 -2.06
N PRO A 109 -1.48 0.49 -3.18
CA PRO A 109 -2.55 -0.51 -3.18
C PRO A 109 -2.05 -1.88 -2.74
N ILE A 110 -3.00 -2.76 -2.37
CA ILE A 110 -2.75 -4.18 -2.18
C ILE A 110 -3.53 -4.99 -3.21
N PHE A 111 -3.03 -6.17 -3.57
CA PHE A 111 -3.67 -7.06 -4.54
C PHE A 111 -4.01 -6.35 -5.85
N PHE A 112 -3.07 -5.57 -6.36
CA PHE A 112 -3.29 -4.75 -7.54
C PHE A 112 -3.33 -5.61 -8.80
N ASP A 113 -4.51 -5.70 -9.42
CA ASP A 113 -4.72 -6.30 -10.73
C ASP A 113 -4.76 -5.17 -11.76
N PRO A 114 -3.77 -5.05 -12.66
CA PRO A 114 -3.68 -3.94 -13.61
C PRO A 114 -4.82 -3.91 -14.62
N GLU A 115 -5.49 -5.02 -14.88
CA GLU A 115 -6.63 -5.08 -15.81
C GLU A 115 -7.95 -4.73 -15.13
N LYS A 116 -8.07 -4.99 -13.81
CA LYS A 116 -9.34 -4.85 -13.09
C LYS A 116 -9.35 -3.73 -12.04
N PHE A 117 -8.23 -3.05 -11.76
CA PHE A 117 -8.15 -2.08 -10.65
C PHE A 117 -9.18 -0.94 -10.74
N HIS A 118 -9.57 -0.55 -11.95
CA HIS A 118 -10.59 0.47 -12.15
C HIS A 118 -11.96 0.08 -11.59
N GLN A 119 -12.29 -1.21 -11.55
CA GLN A 119 -13.55 -1.71 -10.99
C GLN A 119 -13.59 -1.53 -9.45
N VAL A 120 -12.41 -1.50 -8.83
CA VAL A 120 -12.26 -1.39 -7.38
C VAL A 120 -12.10 0.05 -6.94
N TRP A 121 -11.27 0.85 -7.65
CA TRP A 121 -10.81 2.16 -7.19
C TRP A 121 -10.95 3.30 -8.20
N GLY A 122 -11.48 3.03 -9.39
CA GLY A 122 -11.52 4.02 -10.47
C GLY A 122 -12.25 5.30 -10.09
N ASP A 123 -13.40 5.20 -9.45
CA ASP A 123 -14.20 6.35 -9.04
C ASP A 123 -13.51 7.17 -7.94
N GLU A 124 -12.94 6.51 -6.95
CA GLU A 124 -12.23 7.15 -5.85
C GLU A 124 -10.96 7.88 -6.33
N LEU A 125 -10.19 7.22 -7.20
CA LEU A 125 -9.00 7.83 -7.80
C LEU A 125 -9.36 9.05 -8.65
N LYS A 126 -10.40 8.95 -9.48
CA LYS A 126 -10.90 10.06 -10.29
C LYS A 126 -11.37 11.23 -9.42
N ALA A 127 -12.17 10.93 -8.39
CA ALA A 127 -12.69 11.96 -7.48
C ALA A 127 -11.59 12.67 -6.68
N GLY A 128 -10.54 11.95 -6.27
CA GLY A 128 -9.39 12.51 -5.58
C GLY A 128 -8.49 13.32 -6.50
N THR A 129 -8.19 12.80 -7.68
CA THR A 129 -7.38 13.48 -8.70
C THR A 129 -8.00 14.81 -9.13
N ALA A 130 -9.32 14.87 -9.26
CA ALA A 130 -10.02 16.11 -9.60
C ALA A 130 -9.86 17.24 -8.56
N LYS A 131 -9.49 16.90 -7.32
CA LYS A 131 -9.26 17.84 -6.22
C LYS A 131 -7.77 18.01 -5.89
N ARG A 132 -6.89 17.35 -6.65
CA ARG A 132 -5.46 17.35 -6.41
C ARG A 132 -4.85 18.70 -6.78
N ASP A 133 -3.96 19.20 -5.92
CA ASP A 133 -3.16 20.40 -6.23
C ASP A 133 -2.24 20.10 -7.44
N ALA A 134 -2.35 20.93 -8.47
CA ALA A 134 -1.58 20.79 -9.71
C ALA A 134 -0.05 20.80 -9.47
N ASN A 135 0.42 21.49 -8.44
CA ASN A 135 1.85 21.55 -8.09
C ASN A 135 2.41 20.21 -7.57
N ARG A 136 1.55 19.25 -7.22
CA ARG A 136 1.98 17.91 -6.77
C ARG A 136 2.27 16.95 -7.91
N GLY A 137 2.00 17.35 -9.15
CA GLY A 137 2.11 16.44 -10.30
C GLY A 137 1.11 15.29 -10.25
N GLN A 138 1.34 14.27 -11.05
CA GLN A 138 0.49 13.06 -11.07
C GLN A 138 0.72 12.20 -9.83
N LEU A 139 -0.34 11.49 -9.41
CA LEU A 139 -0.23 10.49 -8.35
C LEU A 139 0.66 9.33 -8.83
N GLN A 140 1.70 9.05 -8.07
CA GLN A 140 2.54 7.88 -8.30
C GLN A 140 1.84 6.63 -7.74
N ILE A 141 1.98 5.49 -8.42
CA ILE A 141 1.39 4.22 -7.97
C ILE A 141 2.53 3.22 -7.77
N SER A 142 2.65 2.68 -6.56
CA SER A 142 3.61 1.63 -6.26
C SER A 142 2.86 0.32 -6.02
N ALA A 143 2.92 -0.57 -7.01
CA ALA A 143 2.24 -1.86 -6.98
C ALA A 143 3.18 -2.99 -7.43
N GLY A 144 2.79 -4.22 -7.15
CA GLY A 144 3.55 -5.41 -7.49
C GLY A 144 3.19 -6.56 -6.56
N GLY A 145 4.05 -7.57 -6.51
CA GLY A 145 3.85 -8.78 -5.72
C GLY A 145 5.11 -9.62 -5.68
N MET A 146 4.97 -10.92 -5.57
CA MET A 146 6.12 -11.82 -5.71
C MET A 146 6.67 -11.76 -7.14
N VAL A 147 7.99 -11.91 -7.27
CA VAL A 147 8.66 -11.99 -8.56
C VAL A 147 9.59 -13.19 -8.64
N ALA A 148 9.43 -14.00 -9.69
CA ALA A 148 10.35 -15.08 -10.05
C ALA A 148 10.47 -15.13 -11.58
N ILE A 149 11.69 -14.97 -12.11
CA ILE A 149 11.96 -14.85 -13.55
C ILE A 149 12.88 -15.96 -14.01
N GLY A 150 12.37 -16.82 -14.89
CA GLY A 150 13.12 -17.92 -15.47
C GLY A 150 12.24 -18.81 -16.34
N ASP A 151 12.84 -19.44 -17.35
CA ASP A 151 12.14 -20.35 -18.28
C ASP A 151 11.62 -21.62 -17.59
N GLU A 152 12.15 -21.92 -16.41
CA GLU A 152 11.71 -23.03 -15.58
C GLU A 152 10.39 -22.74 -14.84
N PHE A 153 9.97 -21.48 -14.70
CA PHE A 153 8.74 -21.12 -13.99
C PHE A 153 7.53 -21.18 -14.92
N VAL A 154 7.22 -22.40 -15.36
CA VAL A 154 6.06 -22.76 -16.18
C VAL A 154 5.31 -23.93 -15.57
N GLY A 155 4.04 -24.12 -15.92
CA GLY A 155 3.23 -25.26 -15.47
C GLY A 155 3.22 -25.41 -13.95
N GLU A 156 3.49 -26.62 -13.46
CA GLU A 156 3.45 -26.95 -12.02
C GLU A 156 4.43 -26.11 -11.19
N LYS A 157 5.63 -25.86 -11.71
CA LYS A 157 6.65 -25.08 -10.99
C LYS A 157 6.25 -23.62 -10.83
N LYS A 158 5.61 -23.01 -11.83
CA LYS A 158 4.99 -21.69 -11.72
C LYS A 158 3.91 -21.68 -10.65
N GLN A 159 3.03 -22.69 -10.66
CA GLN A 159 1.96 -22.81 -9.68
C GLN A 159 2.49 -22.96 -8.25
N GLN A 160 3.52 -23.76 -8.03
CA GLN A 160 4.14 -23.90 -6.70
C GLN A 160 4.67 -22.56 -6.15
N ILE A 161 5.27 -21.72 -7.01
CA ILE A 161 5.71 -20.39 -6.59
C ILE A 161 4.52 -19.49 -6.28
N LEU A 162 3.49 -19.47 -7.14
CA LEU A 162 2.29 -18.67 -6.92
C LEU A 162 1.54 -19.08 -5.65
N ASP A 163 1.50 -20.37 -5.34
CA ASP A 163 0.85 -20.90 -4.15
C ASP A 163 1.48 -20.39 -2.83
N MET A 164 2.72 -19.92 -2.86
CA MET A 164 3.35 -19.29 -1.69
C MET A 164 2.61 -18.03 -1.24
N ALA A 165 1.85 -17.35 -2.10
CA ALA A 165 1.05 -16.18 -1.75
C ALA A 165 -0.29 -16.55 -1.06
N ARG A 166 -0.80 -17.78 -1.24
CA ARG A 166 -2.12 -18.18 -0.76
C ARG A 166 -2.34 -17.97 0.75
N PRO A 167 -1.41 -18.37 1.65
CA PRO A 167 -1.62 -18.17 3.08
C PRO A 167 -1.75 -16.69 3.47
N ASN A 168 -0.98 -15.82 2.81
CA ASN A 168 -1.02 -14.38 3.05
C ASN A 168 -2.35 -13.79 2.55
N ILE A 169 -2.77 -14.11 1.32
CA ILE A 169 -4.04 -13.64 0.77
C ILE A 169 -5.20 -14.13 1.64
N ALA A 170 -5.20 -15.41 2.04
CA ALA A 170 -6.23 -15.97 2.92
C ALA A 170 -6.28 -15.28 4.29
N LEU A 171 -5.14 -14.90 4.88
CA LEU A 171 -5.09 -14.12 6.10
C LEU A 171 -5.79 -12.76 5.91
N TYR A 172 -5.47 -12.04 4.85
CA TYR A 172 -6.05 -10.71 4.61
C TYR A 172 -7.54 -10.80 4.25
N VAL A 173 -7.89 -11.62 3.28
CA VAL A 173 -9.28 -11.77 2.80
C VAL A 173 -10.18 -12.43 3.85
N GLY A 174 -9.63 -13.36 4.64
CA GLY A 174 -10.38 -14.11 5.65
C GLY A 174 -10.36 -13.52 7.05
N GLY A 175 -9.19 -13.01 7.51
CA GLY A 175 -8.95 -12.75 8.93
C GLY A 175 -8.67 -11.29 9.32
N MET A 176 -8.38 -10.39 8.37
CA MET A 176 -7.99 -9.01 8.68
C MET A 176 -9.19 -8.07 8.77
N GLY A 177 -10.02 -8.30 9.77
CA GLY A 177 -11.21 -7.48 10.05
C GLY A 177 -12.36 -8.30 10.60
N ALA A 178 -13.39 -7.62 11.10
CA ALA A 178 -14.65 -8.27 11.43
C ALA A 178 -15.34 -8.78 10.15
N ARG A 179 -16.20 -9.82 10.27
CA ARG A 179 -16.89 -10.43 9.11
C ARG A 179 -17.50 -9.38 8.17
N ASP A 180 -18.15 -8.37 8.72
CA ASP A 180 -18.88 -7.36 7.94
C ASP A 180 -18.03 -6.10 7.64
N LYS A 181 -16.74 -6.09 8.02
CA LYS A 181 -15.84 -4.95 7.88
C LYS A 181 -14.42 -5.35 7.46
N ASN A 182 -14.31 -6.32 6.57
CA ASN A 182 -13.04 -6.71 5.98
C ASN A 182 -12.90 -6.08 4.59
N PHE A 183 -12.13 -5.01 4.49
CA PHE A 183 -11.90 -4.30 3.22
C PHE A 183 -11.18 -5.16 2.18
N TYR A 184 -10.30 -6.08 2.58
CA TYR A 184 -9.60 -6.98 1.67
C TYR A 184 -10.54 -8.00 1.04
N ASN A 185 -11.51 -8.49 1.81
CA ASN A 185 -12.58 -9.33 1.31
C ASN A 185 -13.44 -8.59 0.28
N THR A 186 -13.79 -7.33 0.58
CA THR A 186 -14.53 -6.47 -0.35
C THR A 186 -13.76 -6.23 -1.66
N ILE A 187 -12.43 -6.05 -1.60
CA ILE A 187 -11.59 -5.90 -2.81
C ILE A 187 -11.66 -7.19 -3.66
N CYS A 188 -11.53 -8.35 -3.02
CA CYS A 188 -11.62 -9.64 -3.69
C CYS A 188 -12.98 -9.83 -4.39
N GLN A 189 -14.07 -9.48 -3.71
CA GLN A 189 -15.42 -9.51 -4.31
C GLN A 189 -15.56 -8.54 -5.49
N LYS A 190 -15.04 -7.32 -5.39
CA LYS A 190 -15.07 -6.33 -6.47
C LYS A 190 -14.27 -6.76 -7.71
N TYR A 191 -13.27 -7.62 -7.54
CA TYR A 191 -12.58 -8.26 -8.65
C TYR A 191 -13.39 -9.38 -9.33
N GLY A 192 -14.57 -9.71 -8.78
CA GLY A 192 -15.46 -10.74 -9.29
C GLY A 192 -15.36 -12.10 -8.59
N TYR A 193 -14.50 -12.23 -7.58
CA TYR A 193 -14.30 -13.47 -6.80
C TYR A 193 -15.21 -13.49 -5.57
N VAL A 194 -16.54 -13.38 -5.79
CA VAL A 194 -17.51 -13.24 -4.69
C VAL A 194 -17.62 -14.50 -3.85
N ASP A 195 -17.83 -15.63 -4.50
CA ASP A 195 -18.02 -16.92 -3.81
C ASP A 195 -16.73 -17.36 -3.11
N GLU A 196 -15.58 -17.17 -3.76
CA GLU A 196 -14.28 -17.50 -3.19
C GLU A 196 -13.95 -16.59 -1.99
N ALA A 197 -14.27 -15.30 -2.04
CA ALA A 197 -14.05 -14.39 -0.92
C ALA A 197 -14.88 -14.78 0.31
N ILE A 198 -16.12 -15.24 0.11
CA ILE A 198 -16.99 -15.77 1.17
C ILE A 198 -16.40 -17.07 1.72
N GLU A 199 -16.04 -18.02 0.86
CA GLU A 199 -15.45 -19.28 1.27
C GLU A 199 -14.15 -19.10 2.04
N ILE A 200 -13.24 -18.25 1.57
CA ILE A 200 -11.99 -17.92 2.26
C ILE A 200 -12.27 -17.41 3.67
N GLN A 201 -13.21 -16.48 3.81
CA GLN A 201 -13.53 -15.89 5.11
C GLN A 201 -14.19 -16.91 6.06
N ASP A 202 -15.14 -17.70 5.58
CA ASP A 202 -15.82 -18.72 6.38
C ASP A 202 -14.85 -19.77 6.91
N ARG A 203 -13.98 -20.31 6.04
CA ARG A 203 -12.94 -21.25 6.41
C ARG A 203 -11.94 -20.66 7.39
N TYR A 204 -11.45 -19.43 7.10
CA TYR A 204 -10.45 -18.78 7.94
C TYR A 204 -10.97 -18.53 9.35
N LEU A 205 -12.20 -18.01 9.50
CA LEU A 205 -12.82 -17.71 10.78
C LEU A 205 -13.23 -18.96 11.56
N SER A 206 -13.50 -20.08 10.87
CA SER A 206 -13.72 -21.39 11.52
C SER A 206 -12.43 -22.09 11.96
N GLY A 207 -11.25 -21.53 11.61
CA GLY A 207 -9.95 -22.11 11.95
C GLY A 207 -9.32 -22.98 10.85
N ASP A 208 -10.04 -23.26 9.75
CA ASP A 208 -9.53 -23.99 8.58
C ASP A 208 -8.68 -23.06 7.69
N LYS A 209 -7.50 -22.68 8.19
CA LYS A 209 -6.58 -21.78 7.48
C LYS A 209 -6.02 -22.41 6.20
N THR A 210 -5.84 -23.72 6.19
CA THR A 210 -5.36 -24.46 5.01
C THR A 210 -6.42 -24.49 3.91
N GLY A 211 -7.65 -24.80 4.25
CA GLY A 211 -8.77 -24.74 3.31
C GLY A 211 -9.02 -23.32 2.79
N ALA A 212 -8.91 -22.31 3.65
CA ALA A 212 -9.00 -20.91 3.25
C ALA A 212 -7.91 -20.54 2.22
N ALA A 213 -6.66 -20.98 2.43
CA ALA A 213 -5.59 -20.78 1.48
C ALA A 213 -5.84 -21.50 0.15
N GLY A 214 -6.40 -22.72 0.20
CA GLY A 214 -6.80 -23.49 -0.99
C GLY A 214 -7.90 -22.81 -1.82
N ALA A 215 -8.80 -22.07 -1.18
CA ALA A 215 -9.90 -21.36 -1.84
C ALA A 215 -9.48 -20.06 -2.57
N VAL A 216 -8.24 -19.58 -2.40
CA VAL A 216 -7.76 -18.39 -3.12
C VAL A 216 -7.74 -18.68 -4.63
N PRO A 217 -8.35 -17.82 -5.50
CA PRO A 217 -8.39 -18.04 -6.94
C PRO A 217 -7.00 -18.08 -7.58
N ALA A 218 -6.74 -19.05 -8.44
CA ALA A 218 -5.48 -19.13 -9.18
C ALA A 218 -5.26 -17.90 -10.07
N GLU A 219 -6.32 -17.41 -10.72
CA GLU A 219 -6.27 -16.20 -11.54
C GLU A 219 -5.81 -14.98 -10.72
N MET A 220 -6.31 -14.81 -9.49
CA MET A 220 -5.88 -13.72 -8.62
C MET A 220 -4.38 -13.79 -8.32
N LEU A 221 -3.83 -15.00 -8.13
CA LEU A 221 -2.39 -15.18 -7.93
C LEU A 221 -1.59 -14.75 -9.15
N GLU A 222 -2.02 -15.15 -10.34
CA GLU A 222 -1.34 -14.80 -11.59
C GLU A 222 -1.41 -13.31 -11.90
N LYS A 223 -2.56 -12.67 -11.64
CA LYS A 223 -2.79 -11.26 -11.94
C LYS A 223 -2.01 -10.31 -11.02
N THR A 224 -1.77 -10.72 -9.78
CA THR A 224 -1.14 -9.87 -8.75
C THR A 224 0.35 -10.18 -8.52
N ASN A 225 0.94 -11.12 -9.25
CA ASN A 225 2.35 -11.51 -9.13
C ASN A 225 3.05 -11.58 -10.50
N LEU A 226 4.37 -11.57 -10.48
CA LEU A 226 5.24 -11.59 -11.65
C LEU A 226 6.07 -12.88 -11.65
N VAL A 227 5.47 -13.99 -12.07
CA VAL A 227 6.10 -15.33 -12.06
C VAL A 227 6.04 -15.95 -13.44
N GLY A 228 7.19 -16.22 -14.05
CA GLY A 228 7.26 -16.85 -15.38
C GLY A 228 8.52 -16.52 -16.17
N PRO A 229 8.56 -16.95 -17.46
CA PRO A 229 9.59 -16.56 -18.39
C PRO A 229 9.65 -15.05 -18.65
N ALA A 230 10.82 -14.54 -19.04
CA ALA A 230 11.04 -13.11 -19.25
C ALA A 230 10.03 -12.46 -20.22
N GLY A 231 9.58 -13.18 -21.24
CA GLY A 231 8.56 -12.69 -22.19
C GLY A 231 7.21 -12.43 -21.53
N GLU A 232 6.71 -13.38 -20.71
CA GLU A 232 5.47 -13.21 -19.95
C GLU A 232 5.57 -12.05 -18.94
N ILE A 233 6.72 -11.95 -18.26
CA ILE A 233 6.97 -10.85 -17.32
C ILE A 233 6.93 -9.50 -18.03
N LYS A 234 7.53 -9.40 -19.22
CA LYS A 234 7.49 -8.17 -20.03
C LYS A 234 6.06 -7.75 -20.40
N GLU A 235 5.22 -8.69 -20.78
CA GLU A 235 3.79 -8.42 -21.06
C GLU A 235 3.06 -7.95 -19.81
N ARG A 236 3.30 -8.61 -18.67
CA ARG A 236 2.70 -8.18 -17.39
C ARG A 236 3.14 -6.76 -16.98
N LEU A 237 4.44 -6.46 -17.14
CA LEU A 237 4.97 -5.12 -16.86
C LEU A 237 4.37 -4.06 -17.77
N ALA A 238 4.09 -4.38 -19.04
CA ALA A 238 3.37 -3.48 -19.92
C ALA A 238 1.96 -3.16 -19.40
N ALA A 239 1.21 -4.18 -18.92
CA ALA A 239 -0.09 -3.97 -18.31
C ALA A 239 -0.01 -3.09 -17.03
N TYR A 240 0.98 -3.33 -16.16
CA TYR A 240 1.20 -2.47 -14.99
C TYR A 240 1.51 -1.01 -15.38
N LYS A 241 2.33 -0.82 -16.41
CA LYS A 241 2.66 0.52 -16.94
C LYS A 241 1.44 1.21 -17.54
N GLU A 242 0.62 0.50 -18.31
CA GLU A 242 -0.63 1.01 -18.87
C GLU A 242 -1.64 1.38 -17.79
N ALA A 243 -1.69 0.62 -16.71
CA ALA A 243 -2.48 0.92 -15.52
C ALA A 243 -1.96 2.11 -14.69
N GLY A 244 -0.84 2.73 -15.12
CA GLY A 244 -0.28 3.91 -14.46
C GLY A 244 0.66 3.61 -13.29
N VAL A 245 1.12 2.38 -13.12
CA VAL A 245 2.11 2.02 -12.10
C VAL A 245 3.45 2.67 -12.44
N THR A 246 3.99 3.42 -11.49
CA THR A 246 5.25 4.17 -11.62
C THR A 246 6.42 3.53 -10.87
N HIS A 247 6.09 2.71 -9.88
CA HIS A 247 7.05 2.01 -9.03
C HIS A 247 6.64 0.55 -8.88
N LEU A 248 7.58 -0.37 -9.06
CA LEU A 248 7.34 -1.78 -8.74
C LEU A 248 7.79 -2.07 -7.31
N SER A 249 6.86 -2.53 -6.49
CA SER A 249 7.12 -3.08 -5.15
C SER A 249 7.10 -4.59 -5.24
N VAL A 250 8.27 -5.23 -5.27
CA VAL A 250 8.39 -6.65 -5.53
C VAL A 250 9.07 -7.42 -4.41
N SER A 251 8.67 -8.66 -4.23
CA SER A 251 9.28 -9.62 -3.31
C SER A 251 9.90 -10.76 -4.14
N PRO A 252 11.23 -10.76 -4.36
CA PRO A 252 11.91 -11.83 -5.07
C PRO A 252 11.74 -13.18 -4.36
N VAL A 253 11.38 -14.22 -5.10
CA VAL A 253 11.18 -15.58 -4.61
C VAL A 253 11.75 -16.60 -5.60
N GLY A 254 11.97 -17.83 -5.15
CA GLY A 254 12.39 -18.94 -6.03
C GLY A 254 13.84 -18.92 -6.51
N GLY A 255 14.66 -17.98 -6.02
CA GLY A 255 16.05 -17.86 -6.41
C GLY A 255 16.80 -16.76 -5.65
N ASP A 256 17.97 -16.36 -6.19
CA ASP A 256 18.74 -15.24 -5.63
C ASP A 256 18.04 -13.91 -5.87
N ALA A 257 17.81 -13.17 -4.79
CA ALA A 257 17.04 -11.92 -4.83
C ALA A 257 17.72 -10.83 -5.67
N VAL A 258 19.04 -10.71 -5.61
CA VAL A 258 19.79 -9.69 -6.36
C VAL A 258 19.69 -9.97 -7.85
N SER A 259 19.99 -11.20 -8.25
CA SER A 259 19.90 -11.64 -9.65
C SER A 259 18.49 -11.48 -10.22
N THR A 260 17.44 -11.76 -9.41
CA THR A 260 16.06 -11.57 -9.84
C THR A 260 15.73 -10.09 -10.09
N VAL A 261 16.21 -9.19 -9.23
CA VAL A 261 16.02 -7.74 -9.41
C VAL A 261 16.80 -7.21 -10.60
N GLU A 262 18.03 -7.72 -10.84
CA GLU A 262 18.82 -7.37 -12.03
C GLU A 262 18.12 -7.78 -13.33
N LYS A 263 17.64 -9.03 -13.43
CA LYS A 263 16.84 -9.50 -14.57
C LYS A 263 15.57 -8.66 -14.77
N LEU A 264 14.87 -8.31 -13.68
CA LEU A 264 13.68 -7.48 -13.77
C LEU A 264 14.01 -6.10 -14.35
N ARG A 265 15.14 -5.52 -13.95
CA ARG A 265 15.60 -4.23 -14.46
C ARG A 265 15.92 -4.30 -15.96
N GLU A 266 16.61 -5.35 -16.41
CA GLU A 266 16.90 -5.58 -17.83
C GLU A 266 15.64 -5.70 -18.70
N ILE A 267 14.52 -6.18 -18.13
CA ILE A 267 13.25 -6.28 -18.86
C ILE A 267 12.53 -4.92 -18.93
N ILE A 268 12.73 -4.05 -17.93
CA ILE A 268 12.08 -2.73 -17.83
C ILE A 268 12.78 -1.70 -18.73
N ASP A 269 14.10 -1.76 -18.82
CA ASP A 269 14.95 -0.86 -19.63
C ASP A 269 14.80 -1.18 -21.14
#